data_7497e8f42a07ea7085db69d980521b17
#
_entry.id   7497e8f42a07ea7085db69d980521b17
#
_cell.length_a   1.000
_cell.length_b   1.000
_cell.length_c   1.000
_cell.angle_alpha   90.00
_cell.angle_beta   90.00
_cell.angle_gamma   90.00
#
_symmetry.space_group_name_H-M   'P 1'
#
loop_
_entity.id
_entity.type
_entity.pdbx_description
1 polymer ?
#
loop_
_entity_poly.entity_id
_entity_poly.type
_entity_poly.pdbx_seq_one_letter_code
_entity_poly.pdbx_strand_id
1 'polypeptide(L)'
;DGGKLKDIYKAELNANGIEFEEGGHSVERILAADEVVKSPGIPEKNEMVKAIRAKGIPVISEIEFAYRYKGDSTIVAITGSNGKSTTTALMYHICKTAELDCAMVGNIGYSFARQVAEDPKPLYIIEVSSFQLDDIKTFRLNVSILLNITEDHLDRYAYKFDNYINSKFRIIENQ
;
A
#
# COMPACT_ATOMS: atom_id res chain seq x y z
N ASP A 1 -8.42 -9.78 11.47
CA ASP A 1 -8.39 -10.45 10.18
C ASP A 1 -9.68 -11.24 9.95
N GLY A 2 -10.27 -11.18 8.75
CA GLY A 2 -11.47 -11.95 8.41
C GLY A 2 -11.24 -13.47 8.30
N GLY A 3 -10.01 -13.92 8.26
CA GLY A 3 -9.58 -15.31 8.24
C GLY A 3 -8.81 -15.70 9.51
N LYS A 4 -8.18 -16.89 9.46
CA LYS A 4 -7.24 -17.33 10.50
C LYS A 4 -5.84 -16.81 10.18
N LEU A 5 -5.20 -16.20 11.15
CA LEU A 5 -3.80 -15.81 11.06
C LEU A 5 -2.89 -17.04 11.14
N LYS A 6 -1.77 -17.01 10.44
CA LYS A 6 -0.71 -18.02 10.61
C LYS A 6 -0.08 -17.86 12.00
N ASP A 7 0.32 -18.96 12.59
CA ASP A 7 0.85 -18.97 13.98
C ASP A 7 2.09 -18.08 14.15
N ILE A 8 2.92 -17.95 13.10
CA ILE A 8 4.07 -17.04 13.11
C ILE A 8 3.65 -15.57 13.30
N TYR A 9 2.58 -15.13 12.64
CA TYR A 9 2.09 -13.76 12.78
C TYR A 9 1.41 -13.53 14.14
N LYS A 10 0.70 -14.54 14.68
CA LYS A 10 0.15 -14.47 16.03
C LYS A 10 1.23 -14.32 17.08
N ALA A 11 2.31 -15.10 16.95
CA ALA A 11 3.45 -15.02 17.85
C ALA A 11 4.10 -13.61 17.80
N GLU A 12 4.24 -13.05 16.61
CA GLU A 12 4.81 -11.72 16.40
C GLU A 12 3.91 -10.62 17.00
N LEU A 13 2.60 -10.68 16.79
CA LEU A 13 1.63 -9.74 17.35
C LEU A 13 1.64 -9.79 18.87
N ASN A 14 1.58 -11.00 19.45
CA ASN A 14 1.62 -11.21 20.90
C ASN A 14 2.94 -10.70 21.52
N ALA A 15 4.08 -10.98 20.88
CA ALA A 15 5.39 -10.53 21.34
C ALA A 15 5.50 -8.99 21.39
N ASN A 16 4.75 -8.30 20.53
CA ASN A 16 4.70 -6.84 20.50
C ASN A 16 3.50 -6.25 21.24
N GLY A 17 2.72 -7.06 21.96
CA GLY A 17 1.56 -6.60 22.71
C GLY A 17 0.42 -6.04 21.85
N ILE A 18 0.35 -6.47 20.59
CA ILE A 18 -0.64 -6.00 19.61
C ILE A 18 -1.88 -6.91 19.71
N GLU A 19 -3.02 -6.32 20.05
CA GLU A 19 -4.29 -7.03 20.03
C GLU A 19 -4.74 -7.33 18.60
N PHE A 20 -5.30 -8.51 18.38
CA PHE A 20 -5.82 -8.92 17.09
C PHE A 20 -7.10 -9.74 17.21
N GLU A 21 -7.84 -9.83 16.14
CA GLU A 21 -9.05 -10.62 16.00
C GLU A 21 -8.92 -11.58 14.82
N GLU A 22 -9.55 -12.75 14.90
CA GLU A 22 -9.60 -13.75 13.84
C GLU A 22 -11.03 -14.17 13.54
N GLY A 23 -11.30 -14.50 12.29
CA GLY A 23 -12.59 -15.02 11.84
C GLY A 23 -13.70 -13.98 11.81
N GLY A 24 -13.38 -12.71 11.98
CA GLY A 24 -14.33 -11.61 11.94
C GLY A 24 -13.68 -10.30 12.39
N HIS A 25 -14.53 -9.29 12.51
CA HIS A 25 -14.15 -7.94 12.94
C HIS A 25 -15.18 -7.38 13.90
N SER A 26 -14.74 -6.90 15.05
CA SER A 26 -15.59 -6.14 15.98
C SER A 26 -15.90 -4.77 15.39
N VAL A 27 -17.14 -4.59 14.95
CA VAL A 27 -17.61 -3.34 14.31
C VAL A 27 -17.36 -2.14 15.22
N GLU A 28 -17.69 -2.29 16.52
CA GLU A 28 -17.55 -1.22 17.52
C GLU A 28 -16.09 -0.79 17.69
N ARG A 29 -15.16 -1.76 17.74
CA ARG A 29 -13.71 -1.46 17.86
C ARG A 29 -13.18 -0.73 16.65
N ILE A 30 -13.52 -1.19 15.44
CA ILE A 30 -13.08 -0.56 14.18
C ILE A 30 -13.65 0.86 14.08
N LEU A 31 -14.94 1.01 14.39
CA LEU A 31 -15.58 2.33 14.33
C LEU A 31 -15.17 3.26 15.47
N ALA A 32 -14.47 2.80 16.48
CA ALA A 32 -13.86 3.64 17.52
C ALA A 32 -12.42 4.08 17.20
N ALA A 33 -11.84 3.60 16.09
CA ALA A 33 -10.49 3.95 15.70
C ALA A 33 -10.39 5.39 15.17
N ASP A 34 -9.25 6.03 15.43
CA ASP A 34 -8.93 7.35 14.90
C ASP A 34 -8.54 7.31 13.41
N GLU A 35 -7.98 6.18 12.95
CA GLU A 35 -7.57 5.93 11.57
C GLU A 35 -7.57 4.42 11.29
N VAL A 36 -7.83 4.04 10.06
CA VAL A 36 -7.81 2.64 9.59
C VAL A 36 -6.82 2.46 8.45
N VAL A 37 -5.84 1.56 8.64
CA VAL A 37 -4.97 1.10 7.56
C VAL A 37 -5.64 -0.09 6.88
N LYS A 38 -6.06 0.11 5.62
CA LYS A 38 -6.82 -0.89 4.86
C LYS A 38 -5.90 -1.69 3.93
N SER A 39 -6.05 -3.03 3.96
CA SER A 39 -5.43 -3.87 2.95
C SER A 39 -6.00 -3.56 1.55
N PRO A 40 -5.15 -3.44 0.50
CA PRO A 40 -5.60 -3.12 -0.86
C PRO A 40 -6.53 -4.20 -1.45
N GLY A 41 -6.47 -5.43 -0.92
CA GLY A 41 -7.41 -6.50 -1.30
C GLY A 41 -8.86 -6.27 -0.91
N ILE A 42 -9.13 -5.43 0.11
CA ILE A 42 -10.49 -5.17 0.60
C ILE A 42 -11.16 -4.12 -0.30
N PRO A 43 -12.27 -4.47 -0.99
CA PRO A 43 -12.93 -3.55 -1.91
C PRO A 43 -13.75 -2.48 -1.18
N GLU A 44 -13.91 -1.31 -1.83
CA GLU A 44 -14.75 -0.21 -1.32
C GLU A 44 -16.24 -0.59 -1.11
N LYS A 45 -16.71 -1.59 -1.85
CA LYS A 45 -18.09 -2.14 -1.67
C LYS A 45 -18.28 -2.97 -0.39
N ASN A 46 -17.20 -3.27 0.34
CA ASN A 46 -17.28 -3.98 1.63
C ASN A 46 -18.05 -3.14 2.65
N GLU A 47 -19.01 -3.74 3.34
CA GLU A 47 -19.92 -3.03 4.27
C GLU A 47 -19.15 -2.36 5.43
N MET A 48 -18.09 -2.99 5.92
CA MET A 48 -17.24 -2.37 6.95
C MET A 48 -16.53 -1.12 6.42
N VAL A 49 -15.99 -1.17 5.19
CA VAL A 49 -15.33 -0.02 4.57
C VAL A 49 -16.33 1.13 4.39
N LYS A 50 -17.55 0.84 3.93
CA LYS A 50 -18.62 1.83 3.84
C LYS A 50 -18.96 2.46 5.18
N ALA A 51 -19.07 1.64 6.24
CA ALA A 51 -19.36 2.13 7.58
C ALA A 51 -18.24 3.05 8.13
N ILE A 52 -16.97 2.67 7.92
CA ILE A 52 -15.80 3.48 8.29
C ILE A 52 -15.85 4.83 7.59
N ARG A 53 -16.06 4.83 6.27
CA ARG A 53 -16.13 6.05 5.46
C ARG A 53 -17.35 6.92 5.84
N ALA A 54 -18.51 6.31 6.07
CA ALA A 54 -19.72 7.04 6.50
C ALA A 54 -19.54 7.72 7.86
N LYS A 55 -18.72 7.15 8.74
CA LYS A 55 -18.37 7.75 10.04
C LYS A 55 -17.30 8.84 9.92
N GLY A 56 -16.69 9.04 8.75
CA GLY A 56 -15.64 10.01 8.53
C GLY A 56 -14.28 9.61 9.08
N ILE A 57 -14.08 8.33 9.41
CA ILE A 57 -12.80 7.81 9.89
C ILE A 57 -11.82 7.77 8.71
N PRO A 58 -10.63 8.36 8.81
CA PRO A 58 -9.61 8.29 7.79
C PRO A 58 -9.25 6.84 7.45
N VAL A 59 -9.25 6.53 6.14
CA VAL A 59 -8.75 5.25 5.63
C VAL A 59 -7.51 5.53 4.81
N ILE A 60 -6.43 4.83 5.10
CA ILE A 60 -5.16 4.94 4.40
C ILE A 60 -4.64 3.58 3.94
N SER A 61 -3.75 3.58 2.97
CA SER A 61 -3.01 2.38 2.55
C SER A 61 -1.78 2.15 3.42
N GLU A 62 -1.23 0.95 3.37
CA GLU A 62 0.02 0.59 4.06
C GLU A 62 1.19 1.46 3.59
N ILE A 63 1.24 1.81 2.29
CA ILE A 63 2.30 2.68 1.76
C ILE A 63 2.20 4.12 2.26
N GLU A 64 0.99 4.64 2.48
CA GLU A 64 0.77 5.94 3.13
C GLU A 64 1.24 5.90 4.59
N PHE A 65 0.92 4.83 5.31
CA PHE A 65 1.36 4.65 6.69
C PHE A 65 2.89 4.61 6.78
N ALA A 66 3.53 3.76 5.97
CA ALA A 66 4.99 3.62 5.95
C ALA A 66 5.70 4.93 5.57
N TYR A 67 5.13 5.70 4.64
CA TYR A 67 5.66 6.99 4.20
C TYR A 67 5.91 7.96 5.36
N ARG A 68 5.08 7.95 6.39
CA ARG A 68 5.21 8.83 7.56
C ARG A 68 6.47 8.55 8.39
N TYR A 69 7.04 7.35 8.25
CA TYR A 69 8.17 6.87 9.05
C TYR A 69 9.45 6.64 8.23
N LYS A 70 9.44 6.87 6.93
CA LYS A 70 10.59 6.63 6.04
C LYS A 70 11.80 7.55 6.26
N GLY A 71 11.64 8.61 7.06
CA GLY A 71 12.68 9.64 7.21
C GLY A 71 12.97 10.37 5.90
N ASP A 72 14.23 10.66 5.64
CA ASP A 72 14.70 11.40 4.45
C ASP A 72 14.93 10.51 3.21
N SER A 73 14.48 9.25 3.27
CA SER A 73 14.68 8.29 2.18
C SER A 73 14.05 8.76 0.86
N THR A 74 14.75 8.50 -0.23
CA THR A 74 14.26 8.70 -1.59
C THR A 74 13.31 7.59 -2.00
N ILE A 75 12.21 7.94 -2.66
CA ILE A 75 11.24 6.97 -3.19
C ILE A 75 11.14 7.10 -4.71
N VAL A 76 11.37 5.98 -5.38
CA VAL A 76 11.04 5.76 -6.80
C VAL A 76 9.86 4.79 -6.86
N ALA A 77 8.70 5.23 -7.32
CA ALA A 77 7.52 4.38 -7.41
C ALA A 77 7.10 4.12 -8.86
N ILE A 78 6.71 2.88 -9.10
CA ILE A 78 6.32 2.38 -10.42
C ILE A 78 4.88 1.87 -10.37
N THR A 79 4.03 2.39 -11.24
CA THR A 79 2.67 1.88 -11.47
C THR A 79 2.39 1.69 -12.95
N GLY A 80 1.25 1.11 -13.27
CA GLY A 80 0.78 0.83 -14.62
C GLY A 80 -0.18 -0.35 -14.62
N SER A 81 -0.83 -0.63 -15.74
CA SER A 81 -1.59 -1.86 -15.91
C SER A 81 -0.64 -3.04 -16.07
N ASN A 82 0.34 -2.93 -16.96
CA ASN A 82 1.29 -3.98 -17.30
C ASN A 82 2.74 -3.53 -17.12
N GLY A 83 3.65 -4.49 -16.86
CA GLY A 83 5.09 -4.25 -16.79
C GLY A 83 5.61 -3.74 -15.45
N LYS A 84 4.77 -3.48 -14.46
CA LYS A 84 5.17 -2.97 -13.14
C LYS A 84 6.28 -3.80 -12.50
N SER A 85 6.03 -5.09 -12.28
CA SER A 85 6.96 -5.98 -11.58
C SER A 85 8.30 -6.11 -12.30
N THR A 86 8.28 -6.22 -13.63
CA THR A 86 9.50 -6.29 -14.45
C THR A 86 10.32 -5.00 -14.33
N THR A 87 9.67 -3.83 -14.45
CA THR A 87 10.35 -2.53 -14.36
C THR A 87 10.88 -2.28 -12.96
N THR A 88 10.10 -2.63 -11.92
CA THR A 88 10.54 -2.49 -10.52
C THR A 88 11.75 -3.37 -10.22
N ALA A 89 11.70 -4.64 -10.64
CA ALA A 89 12.83 -5.56 -10.46
C ALA A 89 14.07 -5.13 -11.24
N LEU A 90 13.90 -4.63 -12.48
CA LEU A 90 15.00 -4.11 -13.29
C LEU A 90 15.63 -2.86 -12.64
N MET A 91 14.82 -1.91 -12.18
CA MET A 91 15.31 -0.72 -11.48
C MET A 91 16.08 -1.11 -10.20
N TYR A 92 15.50 -2.01 -9.40
CA TYR A 92 16.18 -2.53 -8.22
C TYR A 92 17.52 -3.20 -8.55
N HIS A 93 17.55 -4.03 -9.60
CA HIS A 93 18.79 -4.67 -10.07
C HIS A 93 19.85 -3.66 -10.48
N ILE A 94 19.47 -2.61 -11.24
CA ILE A 94 20.38 -1.52 -11.64
C ILE A 94 20.96 -0.82 -10.41
N CYS A 95 20.10 -0.45 -9.45
CA CYS A 95 20.54 0.21 -8.22
C CYS A 95 21.49 -0.67 -7.39
N LYS A 96 21.18 -1.96 -7.26
CA LYS A 96 22.06 -2.92 -6.56
C LYS A 96 23.40 -3.14 -7.27
N THR A 97 23.38 -3.19 -8.60
CA THR A 97 24.62 -3.29 -9.40
C THR A 97 25.49 -2.03 -9.28
N ALA A 98 24.86 -0.88 -9.08
CA ALA A 98 25.53 0.38 -8.77
C ALA A 98 25.91 0.53 -7.30
N GLU A 99 25.82 -0.54 -6.51
CA GLU A 99 26.15 -0.61 -5.07
C GLU A 99 25.34 0.36 -4.19
N LEU A 100 24.16 0.81 -4.67
CA LEU A 100 23.27 1.64 -3.88
C LEU A 100 22.60 0.81 -2.77
N ASP A 101 22.55 1.36 -1.56
CA ASP A 101 21.80 0.77 -0.46
C ASP A 101 20.31 1.05 -0.67
N CYS A 102 19.60 0.04 -1.19
CA CYS A 102 18.20 0.16 -1.57
C CYS A 102 17.39 -1.10 -1.26
N ALA A 103 16.08 -0.95 -1.15
CA ALA A 103 15.13 -2.05 -1.02
C ALA A 103 14.05 -1.99 -2.10
N MET A 104 13.58 -3.17 -2.52
CA MET A 104 12.40 -3.34 -3.37
C MET A 104 11.21 -3.73 -2.49
N VAL A 105 10.16 -2.92 -2.53
CA VAL A 105 9.03 -3.02 -1.60
C VAL A 105 7.68 -2.71 -2.29
N GLY A 106 6.60 -2.90 -1.57
CA GLY A 106 5.26 -2.50 -1.99
C GLY A 106 4.39 -3.68 -2.44
N ASN A 107 3.77 -3.56 -3.61
CA ASN A 107 2.87 -4.60 -4.13
C ASN A 107 3.61 -5.91 -4.47
N ILE A 108 4.89 -5.84 -4.74
CA ILE A 108 5.83 -6.97 -4.84
C ILE A 108 7.01 -6.77 -3.89
N GLY A 109 7.74 -7.82 -3.62
CA GLY A 109 8.87 -7.77 -2.69
C GLY A 109 8.40 -7.80 -1.24
N TYR A 110 8.98 -6.94 -0.42
CA TYR A 110 8.70 -6.85 1.01
C TYR A 110 7.67 -5.76 1.32
N SER A 111 6.95 -5.86 2.44
CA SER A 111 6.07 -4.78 2.90
C SER A 111 6.89 -3.51 3.12
N PHE A 112 6.41 -2.37 2.62
CA PHE A 112 7.13 -1.11 2.78
C PHE A 112 7.20 -0.70 4.26
N ALA A 113 6.09 -0.84 5.00
CA ALA A 113 6.05 -0.54 6.42
C ALA A 113 7.01 -1.43 7.22
N ARG A 114 7.06 -2.71 6.92
CA ARG A 114 7.95 -3.65 7.58
C ARG A 114 9.42 -3.35 7.26
N GLN A 115 9.75 -3.02 6.01
CA GLN A 115 11.11 -2.64 5.60
C GLN A 115 11.59 -1.37 6.32
N VAL A 116 10.69 -0.38 6.43
CA VAL A 116 10.99 0.87 7.17
C VAL A 116 11.23 0.59 8.65
N ALA A 117 10.49 -0.33 9.25
CA ALA A 117 10.59 -0.64 10.68
C ALA A 117 11.82 -1.50 11.03
N GLU A 118 12.15 -2.49 10.20
CA GLU A 118 13.19 -3.49 10.50
C GLU A 118 14.57 -3.14 9.96
N ASP A 119 14.63 -2.57 8.75
CA ASP A 119 15.88 -2.27 8.06
C ASP A 119 15.68 -1.08 7.10
N PRO A 120 15.61 0.16 7.64
CA PRO A 120 15.37 1.36 6.84
C PRO A 120 16.49 1.59 5.82
N LYS A 121 16.11 1.99 4.60
CA LYS A 121 17.03 2.23 3.48
C LYS A 121 16.98 3.68 2.99
N PRO A 122 18.08 4.22 2.48
CA PRO A 122 18.10 5.55 1.89
C PRO A 122 17.33 5.63 0.55
N LEU A 123 17.08 4.49 -0.10
CA LEU A 123 16.38 4.41 -1.39
C LEU A 123 15.40 3.26 -1.39
N TYR A 124 14.14 3.55 -1.72
CA TYR A 124 13.10 2.56 -1.94
C TYR A 124 12.65 2.54 -3.39
N ILE A 125 12.61 1.35 -3.99
CA ILE A 125 12.00 1.09 -5.30
C ILE A 125 10.67 0.41 -5.03
N ILE A 126 9.57 1.11 -5.28
CA ILE A 126 8.23 0.68 -4.84
C ILE A 126 7.36 0.33 -6.05
N GLU A 127 6.88 -0.92 -6.12
CA GLU A 127 5.76 -1.23 -6.99
C GLU A 127 4.46 -0.81 -6.32
N VAL A 128 3.64 -0.02 -7.02
CA VAL A 128 2.37 0.47 -6.47
C VAL A 128 1.19 0.05 -7.36
N SER A 129 0.20 -0.59 -6.75
CA SER A 129 -1.08 -0.90 -7.40
C SER A 129 -2.03 0.31 -7.34
N SER A 130 -3.03 0.34 -8.23
CA SER A 130 -4.09 1.34 -8.18
C SER A 130 -4.84 1.33 -6.83
N PHE A 131 -5.08 0.14 -6.26
CA PHE A 131 -5.76 -0.01 -4.97
C PHE A 131 -4.98 0.59 -3.78
N GLN A 132 -3.65 0.59 -3.85
CA GLN A 132 -2.83 1.26 -2.85
C GLN A 132 -2.86 2.78 -3.04
N LEU A 133 -2.92 3.25 -4.29
CA LEU A 133 -3.05 4.68 -4.60
C LEU A 133 -4.41 5.26 -4.21
N ASP A 134 -5.49 4.46 -4.20
CA ASP A 134 -6.82 4.93 -3.81
C ASP A 134 -6.87 5.50 -2.38
N ASP A 135 -6.00 5.03 -1.50
CA ASP A 135 -5.97 5.40 -0.09
C ASP A 135 -4.68 6.12 0.34
N ILE A 136 -4.05 6.87 -0.57
CA ILE A 136 -2.97 7.81 -0.21
C ILE A 136 -3.54 9.17 0.19
N LYS A 137 -2.79 9.93 1.00
CA LYS A 137 -3.11 11.28 1.47
C LYS A 137 -1.95 12.24 1.25
N THR A 138 -0.81 11.92 1.86
CA THR A 138 0.40 12.74 1.85
C THR A 138 1.57 12.07 1.14
N PHE A 139 1.38 10.81 0.73
CA PHE A 139 2.39 10.01 0.05
C PHE A 139 2.97 10.75 -1.15
N ARG A 140 4.20 11.20 -1.00
CA ARG A 140 4.94 11.99 -1.99
C ARG A 140 6.17 11.23 -2.46
N LEU A 141 6.39 11.26 -3.76
CA LEU A 141 7.46 10.54 -4.42
C LEU A 141 8.54 11.49 -4.92
N ASN A 142 9.79 11.02 -4.95
CA ASN A 142 10.87 11.73 -5.60
C ASN A 142 10.85 11.47 -7.11
N VAL A 143 10.50 10.25 -7.50
CA VAL A 143 10.31 9.86 -8.90
C VAL A 143 9.06 8.99 -9.02
N SER A 144 8.17 9.36 -9.95
CA SER A 144 6.96 8.59 -10.28
C SER A 144 7.06 8.08 -11.72
N ILE A 145 6.81 6.78 -11.89
CA ILE A 145 6.80 6.13 -13.20
C ILE A 145 5.43 5.53 -13.44
N LEU A 146 4.72 6.07 -14.41
CA LEU A 146 3.47 5.51 -14.94
C LEU A 146 3.76 4.89 -16.31
N LEU A 147 3.76 3.55 -16.38
CA LEU A 147 4.18 2.82 -17.58
C LEU A 147 3.12 2.85 -18.68
N ASN A 148 1.91 2.50 -18.33
CA ASN A 148 0.76 2.41 -19.25
C ASN A 148 -0.54 2.29 -18.48
N ILE A 149 -1.66 2.57 -19.14
CA ILE A 149 -3.00 2.34 -18.61
C ILE A 149 -3.81 1.65 -19.72
N THR A 150 -4.24 0.42 -19.44
CA THR A 150 -5.17 -0.36 -20.24
C THR A 150 -6.26 -0.90 -19.32
N GLU A 151 -7.42 -1.22 -19.84
CA GLU A 151 -8.53 -1.74 -19.04
C GLU A 151 -8.11 -2.95 -18.21
N ASP A 152 -8.31 -2.84 -16.89
CA ASP A 152 -8.03 -3.90 -15.92
C ASP A 152 -8.80 -3.61 -14.64
N HIS A 153 -9.17 -4.66 -13.89
CA HIS A 153 -9.85 -4.55 -12.59
C HIS A 153 -11.10 -3.65 -12.57
N LEU A 154 -11.82 -3.53 -13.69
CA LEU A 154 -12.96 -2.60 -13.82
C LEU A 154 -14.08 -2.89 -12.81
N ASP A 155 -14.22 -4.14 -12.36
CA ASP A 155 -15.15 -4.56 -11.30
C ASP A 155 -14.92 -3.82 -9.96
N ARG A 156 -13.71 -3.32 -9.74
CA ARG A 156 -13.31 -2.51 -8.57
C ARG A 156 -13.58 -1.01 -8.77
N TYR A 157 -13.75 -0.56 -10.01
CA TYR A 157 -13.91 0.83 -10.42
C TYR A 157 -15.30 1.13 -11.03
N ALA A 158 -16.32 0.42 -10.56
CA ALA A 158 -17.70 0.57 -11.04
C ALA A 158 -17.84 0.38 -12.56
N TYR A 159 -17.00 -0.45 -13.17
CA TYR A 159 -16.92 -0.70 -14.62
C TYR A 159 -16.66 0.57 -15.45
N LYS A 160 -16.06 1.60 -14.85
CA LYS A 160 -15.70 2.85 -15.52
C LYS A 160 -14.18 2.96 -15.65
N PHE A 161 -13.70 2.96 -16.87
CA PHE A 161 -12.26 3.04 -17.15
C PHE A 161 -11.64 4.33 -16.61
N ASP A 162 -12.36 5.46 -16.70
CA ASP A 162 -11.90 6.75 -16.17
C ASP A 162 -11.60 6.70 -14.65
N ASN A 163 -12.37 5.94 -13.88
CA ASN A 163 -12.10 5.77 -12.46
C ASN A 163 -10.76 5.07 -12.22
N TYR A 164 -10.44 4.05 -13.03
CA TYR A 164 -9.16 3.35 -12.97
C TYR A 164 -8.00 4.25 -13.42
N ILE A 165 -8.20 5.04 -14.47
CA ILE A 165 -7.23 6.05 -14.94
C ILE A 165 -6.93 7.02 -13.81
N ASN A 166 -7.97 7.62 -13.22
CA ASN A 166 -7.83 8.58 -12.13
C ASN A 166 -7.10 8.00 -10.92
N SER A 167 -7.41 6.74 -10.56
CA SER A 167 -6.70 6.04 -9.49
C SER A 167 -5.19 5.95 -9.76
N LYS A 168 -4.79 5.58 -10.98
CA LYS A 168 -3.36 5.49 -11.33
C LYS A 168 -2.66 6.85 -11.37
N PHE A 169 -3.35 7.90 -11.82
CA PHE A 169 -2.79 9.26 -11.84
C PHE A 169 -2.54 9.81 -10.43
N ARG A 170 -3.13 9.24 -9.39
CA ARG A 170 -2.81 9.64 -8.02
C ARG A 170 -1.34 9.46 -7.64
N ILE A 171 -0.58 8.68 -8.42
CA ILE A 171 0.86 8.55 -8.22
C ILE A 171 1.62 9.89 -8.29
N ILE A 172 1.04 10.91 -8.91
CA ILE A 172 1.64 12.25 -9.02
C ILE A 172 0.89 13.32 -8.19
N GLU A 173 -0.10 12.93 -7.39
CA GLU A 173 -1.03 13.85 -6.71
C GLU A 173 -0.32 14.83 -5.75
N ASN A 174 0.76 14.40 -5.11
CA ASN A 174 1.48 15.17 -4.09
C ASN A 174 2.88 15.66 -4.54
N GLN A 175 3.18 15.68 -5.83
CA GLN A 175 4.48 16.08 -6.38
C GLN A 175 4.66 17.58 -6.51
#